data_46c56398f27502df11adee8c202cff62
#
_entry.id   46c56398f27502df11adee8c202cff62
#
_cell.length_a   1.000
_cell.length_b   1.000
_cell.length_c   1.000
_cell.angle_alpha   90.00
_cell.angle_beta   90.00
_cell.angle_gamma   90.00
#
_symmetry.space_group_name_H-M   'P 1'
#
loop_
_entity.id
_entity.type
_entity.pdbx_description
1 polymer ?
#
loop_
_entity_poly.entity_id
_entity_poly.type
_entity_poly.pdbx_seq_one_letter_code
_entity_poly.pdbx_strand_id
1 'polypeptide(L)'
;VDTECNALAPAILYGVDARSKPQIDELLSEYGSGRARELFGHDPCSSDIAPKILWFKQNMPEVHERAAKFLTASSFLCAKLTGRFTVDRYLAEDFLPLYDRYTWKVDARECARFCRPDQMAEVMSATDIAGVITQCAAEATGLAAGTPVLVGTGDSGAEAISTGVFRPGDMMVQLGSTAYFIYLADHMVDDARLWPGTFI
;
A
#
# COMPACT_ATOMS: atom_id res chain seq x y z
N VAL A 1 11.58 -2.23 6.25
CA VAL A 1 12.30 -1.42 7.25
C VAL A 1 12.46 -2.19 8.56
N ASP A 2 13.44 -1.81 9.38
CA ASP A 2 13.57 -2.28 10.76
C ASP A 2 12.66 -1.49 11.74
N THR A 3 12.79 -1.75 13.05
CA THR A 3 12.00 -1.09 14.10
C THR A 3 12.27 0.41 14.24
N GLU A 4 13.42 0.90 13.76
CA GLU A 4 13.82 2.29 13.75
C GLU A 4 13.49 2.98 12.42
N CYS A 5 12.75 2.28 11.55
CA CYS A 5 12.41 2.74 10.20
C CYS A 5 13.64 2.96 9.31
N ASN A 6 14.74 2.17 9.49
CA ASN A 6 15.84 2.15 8.55
C ASN A 6 15.54 1.17 7.42
N ALA A 7 15.84 1.57 6.19
CA ALA A 7 15.68 0.70 5.03
C ALA A 7 16.67 -0.47 5.10
N LEU A 8 16.16 -1.69 4.95
CA LEU A 8 16.97 -2.93 4.96
C LEU A 8 17.40 -3.35 3.56
N ALA A 9 16.77 -2.80 2.53
CA ALA A 9 17.08 -3.05 1.13
C ALA A 9 16.64 -1.83 0.29
N PRO A 10 17.12 -1.70 -0.96
CA PRO A 10 16.59 -0.73 -1.92
C PRO A 10 15.08 -0.94 -2.16
N ALA A 11 14.37 0.16 -2.38
CA ALA A 11 12.94 0.11 -2.70
C ALA A 11 12.69 -0.64 -4.03
N ILE A 12 11.60 -1.41 -4.08
CA ILE A 12 11.08 -1.97 -5.32
C ILE A 12 10.15 -0.92 -5.95
N LEU A 13 10.50 -0.47 -7.14
CA LEU A 13 9.76 0.59 -7.82
C LEU A 13 8.39 0.10 -8.29
N TYR A 14 7.38 0.94 -8.08
CA TYR A 14 6.03 0.68 -8.52
C TYR A 14 5.94 0.57 -10.04
N GLY A 15 5.26 -0.47 -10.52
CA GLY A 15 4.90 -0.65 -11.94
C GLY A 15 6.05 -0.95 -12.91
N VAL A 16 7.29 -0.51 -12.60
CA VAL A 16 8.45 -0.71 -13.51
C VAL A 16 9.35 -1.86 -13.10
N ASP A 17 9.33 -2.25 -11.83
CA ASP A 17 10.15 -3.36 -11.32
C ASP A 17 9.35 -4.67 -11.36
N ALA A 18 9.63 -5.49 -12.35
CA ALA A 18 8.93 -6.75 -12.60
C ALA A 18 9.59 -7.97 -11.91
N ARG A 19 10.50 -7.77 -10.93
CA ARG A 19 11.21 -8.88 -10.27
C ARG A 19 10.30 -9.91 -9.59
N SER A 20 9.10 -9.50 -9.17
CA SER A 20 8.11 -10.38 -8.54
C SER A 20 7.23 -11.16 -9.53
N LYS A 21 7.50 -11.08 -10.83
CA LYS A 21 6.72 -11.83 -11.83
C LYS A 21 6.68 -13.35 -11.57
N PRO A 22 7.78 -14.02 -11.20
CA PRO A 22 7.72 -15.44 -10.86
C PRO A 22 6.79 -15.75 -9.68
N GLN A 23 6.71 -14.84 -8.69
CA GLN A 23 5.83 -15.00 -7.52
C GLN A 23 4.35 -14.80 -7.92
N ILE A 24 4.07 -13.90 -8.87
CA ILE A 24 2.72 -13.73 -9.45
C ILE A 24 2.31 -15.03 -10.16
N ASP A 25 3.18 -15.57 -11.01
CA ASP A 25 2.91 -16.81 -11.73
C ASP A 25 2.72 -18.01 -10.77
N GLU A 26 3.51 -18.07 -9.68
CA GLU A 26 3.36 -19.05 -8.59
C GLU A 26 1.97 -18.93 -7.92
N LEU A 27 1.57 -17.72 -7.53
CA LEU A 27 0.28 -17.46 -6.88
C LEU A 27 -0.90 -17.77 -7.81
N LEU A 28 -0.81 -17.42 -9.09
CA LEU A 28 -1.82 -17.77 -10.09
C LEU A 28 -1.93 -19.29 -10.31
N SER A 29 -0.81 -20.00 -10.28
CA SER A 29 -0.80 -21.47 -10.36
C SER A 29 -1.41 -22.14 -9.13
N GLU A 30 -1.13 -21.56 -7.92
CA GLU A 30 -1.61 -22.11 -6.66
C GLU A 30 -3.11 -21.84 -6.42
N TYR A 31 -3.55 -20.61 -6.63
CA TYR A 31 -4.94 -20.19 -6.35
C TYR A 31 -5.89 -20.44 -7.53
N GLY A 32 -5.36 -20.47 -8.75
CA GLY A 32 -6.15 -20.29 -9.98
C GLY A 32 -6.59 -18.82 -10.17
N SER A 33 -6.81 -18.43 -11.43
CA SER A 33 -7.10 -17.03 -11.78
C SER A 33 -8.34 -16.46 -11.08
N GLY A 34 -9.41 -17.26 -10.95
CA GLY A 34 -10.64 -16.83 -10.29
C GLY A 34 -10.45 -16.49 -8.81
N ARG A 35 -9.78 -17.38 -8.06
CA ARG A 35 -9.51 -17.15 -6.63
C ARG A 35 -8.47 -16.07 -6.42
N ALA A 36 -7.44 -15.99 -7.27
CA ALA A 36 -6.45 -14.92 -7.22
C ALA A 36 -7.13 -13.55 -7.39
N ARG A 37 -7.99 -13.40 -8.40
CA ARG A 37 -8.77 -12.17 -8.60
C ARG A 37 -9.66 -11.81 -7.41
N GLU A 38 -10.33 -12.78 -6.81
CA GLU A 38 -11.16 -12.56 -5.62
C GLU A 38 -10.30 -12.03 -4.44
N LEU A 39 -9.13 -12.61 -4.22
CA LEU A 39 -8.21 -12.25 -3.14
C LEU A 39 -7.57 -10.87 -3.35
N PHE A 40 -7.11 -10.57 -4.56
CA PHE A 40 -6.43 -9.32 -4.89
C PHE A 40 -7.38 -8.20 -5.33
N GLY A 41 -8.64 -8.54 -5.66
CA GLY A 41 -9.62 -7.59 -6.19
C GLY A 41 -9.50 -7.31 -7.69
N HIS A 42 -8.42 -7.74 -8.31
CA HIS A 42 -8.11 -7.65 -9.73
C HIS A 42 -7.15 -8.79 -10.12
N ASP A 43 -6.79 -8.89 -11.38
CA ASP A 43 -5.76 -9.85 -11.80
C ASP A 43 -4.40 -9.42 -11.24
N PRO A 44 -3.70 -10.27 -10.44
CA PRO A 44 -2.43 -9.91 -9.83
C PRO A 44 -1.40 -9.41 -10.84
N CYS A 45 -0.73 -8.33 -10.51
CA CYS A 45 0.22 -7.68 -11.39
C CYS A 45 1.48 -7.15 -10.66
N SER A 46 2.39 -6.52 -11.39
CA SER A 46 3.65 -5.99 -10.83
C SER A 46 3.45 -4.78 -9.89
N SER A 47 2.27 -4.20 -9.83
CA SER A 47 1.94 -3.14 -8.88
C SER A 47 1.69 -3.69 -7.47
N ASP A 48 1.17 -4.91 -7.35
CA ASP A 48 0.85 -5.52 -6.06
C ASP A 48 2.06 -5.70 -5.16
N ILE A 49 1.86 -5.44 -3.87
CA ILE A 49 2.93 -5.51 -2.86
C ILE A 49 3.08 -6.93 -2.31
N ALA A 50 2.01 -7.71 -2.16
CA ALA A 50 2.09 -9.07 -1.63
C ALA A 50 3.05 -9.98 -2.43
N PRO A 51 3.06 -10.02 -3.77
CA PRO A 51 4.07 -10.76 -4.53
C PRO A 51 5.49 -10.25 -4.32
N LYS A 52 5.69 -8.95 -4.08
CA LYS A 52 7.00 -8.37 -3.77
C LYS A 52 7.50 -8.81 -2.39
N ILE A 53 6.61 -8.89 -1.39
CA ILE A 53 6.95 -9.44 -0.07
C ILE A 53 7.34 -10.91 -0.20
N LEU A 54 6.61 -11.70 -0.99
CA LEU A 54 6.95 -13.09 -1.29
C LEU A 54 8.32 -13.20 -1.98
N TRP A 55 8.62 -12.29 -2.90
CA TRP A 55 9.95 -12.21 -3.52
C TRP A 55 11.04 -11.99 -2.47
N PHE A 56 10.88 -11.06 -1.52
CA PHE A 56 11.83 -10.87 -0.42
C PHE A 56 11.99 -12.14 0.41
N LYS A 57 10.88 -12.80 0.76
CA LYS A 57 10.89 -14.06 1.52
C LYS A 57 11.73 -15.15 0.84
N GLN A 58 11.65 -15.26 -0.48
CA GLN A 58 12.32 -16.30 -1.27
C GLN A 58 13.77 -15.93 -1.64
N ASN A 59 14.06 -14.65 -1.92
CA ASN A 59 15.34 -14.23 -2.48
C ASN A 59 16.25 -13.49 -1.50
N MET A 60 15.68 -12.91 -0.43
CA MET A 60 16.39 -12.17 0.61
C MET A 60 15.82 -12.52 1.99
N PRO A 61 15.85 -13.81 2.40
CA PRO A 61 15.19 -14.27 3.63
C PRO A 61 15.67 -13.55 4.89
N GLU A 62 16.97 -13.22 4.98
CA GLU A 62 17.51 -12.46 6.12
C GLU A 62 16.91 -11.05 6.22
N VAL A 63 16.69 -10.37 5.09
CA VAL A 63 16.03 -9.06 5.04
C VAL A 63 14.57 -9.20 5.43
N HIS A 64 13.89 -10.21 4.90
CA HIS A 64 12.50 -10.50 5.20
C HIS A 64 12.27 -10.78 6.69
N GLU A 65 13.11 -11.62 7.31
CA GLU A 65 13.01 -11.97 8.74
C GLU A 65 13.29 -10.76 9.65
N ARG A 66 14.27 -9.92 9.30
CA ARG A 66 14.64 -8.73 10.05
C ARG A 66 13.67 -7.57 9.85
N ALA A 67 12.85 -7.60 8.82
CA ALA A 67 11.87 -6.55 8.57
C ALA A 67 10.87 -6.44 9.73
N ALA A 68 10.78 -5.25 10.31
CA ALA A 68 9.72 -4.92 11.25
C ALA A 68 8.43 -4.55 10.52
N LYS A 69 8.54 -3.88 9.36
CA LYS A 69 7.40 -3.47 8.53
C LYS A 69 7.73 -3.49 7.04
N PHE A 70 6.71 -3.79 6.23
CA PHE A 70 6.68 -3.51 4.79
C PHE A 70 5.85 -2.26 4.57
N LEU A 71 6.40 -1.27 3.87
CA LEU A 71 5.82 0.07 3.75
C LEU A 71 5.78 0.53 2.30
N THR A 72 4.79 1.35 1.96
CA THR A 72 4.82 2.19 0.76
C THR A 72 5.73 3.40 0.96
N ALA A 73 6.01 4.17 -0.08
CA ALA A 73 6.84 5.37 0.03
C ALA A 73 6.23 6.43 0.96
N SER A 74 4.91 6.66 0.87
CA SER A 74 4.19 7.59 1.75
C SER A 74 4.19 7.11 3.20
N SER A 75 3.94 5.83 3.44
CA SER A 75 4.01 5.21 4.77
C SER A 75 5.41 5.29 5.38
N PHE A 76 6.45 5.11 4.57
CA PHE A 76 7.85 5.27 4.99
C PHE A 76 8.14 6.72 5.43
N LEU A 77 7.71 7.70 4.63
CA LEU A 77 7.88 9.10 4.96
C LEU A 77 7.12 9.46 6.25
N CYS A 78 5.87 9.03 6.37
CA CYS A 78 5.07 9.22 7.58
C CYS A 78 5.77 8.61 8.81
N ALA A 79 6.29 7.37 8.69
CA ALA A 79 7.02 6.72 9.77
C ALA A 79 8.32 7.45 10.15
N LYS A 80 9.07 7.98 9.18
CA LYS A 80 10.27 8.81 9.45
C LYS A 80 9.94 10.10 10.19
N LEU A 81 8.79 10.70 9.91
CA LEU A 81 8.37 11.94 10.55
C LEU A 81 7.80 11.72 11.97
N THR A 82 7.07 10.62 12.18
CA THR A 82 6.24 10.42 13.38
C THR A 82 6.65 9.25 14.27
N GLY A 83 7.45 8.32 13.75
CA GLY A 83 7.72 7.05 14.42
C GLY A 83 6.55 6.04 14.35
N ARG A 84 5.44 6.36 13.64
CA ARG A 84 4.26 5.49 13.52
C ARG A 84 4.22 4.80 12.15
N PHE A 85 3.94 3.52 12.16
CA PHE A 85 3.82 2.70 10.96
C PHE A 85 2.35 2.59 10.54
N THR A 86 1.93 3.47 9.65
CA THR A 86 0.55 3.56 9.16
C THR A 86 0.49 3.45 7.64
N VAL A 87 -0.63 3.04 7.12
CA VAL A 87 -0.96 3.06 5.69
C VAL A 87 -2.42 3.45 5.55
N ASP A 88 -2.76 4.23 4.53
CA ASP A 88 -4.16 4.56 4.26
C ASP A 88 -4.87 3.41 3.52
N ARG A 89 -6.22 3.46 3.55
CA ARG A 89 -7.05 2.41 2.95
C ARG A 89 -6.85 2.29 1.44
N TYR A 90 -6.60 3.41 0.76
CA TYR A 90 -6.38 3.44 -0.69
C TYR A 90 -5.12 2.64 -1.07
N LEU A 91 -4.01 2.89 -0.39
CA LEU A 91 -2.77 2.15 -0.62
C LEU A 91 -2.76 0.75 0.02
N ALA A 92 -3.60 0.49 1.03
CA ALA A 92 -3.74 -0.82 1.63
C ALA A 92 -4.34 -1.84 0.64
N GLU A 93 -5.07 -1.40 -0.39
CA GLU A 93 -5.53 -2.25 -1.49
C GLU A 93 -4.37 -2.96 -2.20
N ASP A 94 -3.22 -2.29 -2.38
CA ASP A 94 -2.04 -2.89 -3.04
C ASP A 94 -1.39 -4.01 -2.20
N PHE A 95 -1.73 -4.10 -0.91
CA PHE A 95 -1.27 -5.18 -0.01
C PHE A 95 -2.19 -6.39 0.02
N LEU A 96 -3.33 -6.36 -0.67
CA LEU A 96 -4.21 -7.53 -0.68
C LEU A 96 -3.47 -8.79 -1.14
N PRO A 97 -3.75 -9.93 -0.54
CA PRO A 97 -4.79 -10.26 0.45
C PRO A 97 -4.34 -10.17 1.92
N LEU A 98 -3.30 -9.42 2.27
CA LEU A 98 -2.73 -9.38 3.62
C LEU A 98 -3.63 -8.64 4.63
N TYR A 99 -4.54 -7.82 4.14
CA TYR A 99 -5.62 -7.21 4.91
C TYR A 99 -6.98 -7.79 4.46
N ASP A 100 -7.90 -7.88 5.41
CA ASP A 100 -9.31 -8.09 5.09
C ASP A 100 -9.88 -6.81 4.49
N ARG A 101 -10.35 -6.87 3.25
CA ARG A 101 -10.82 -5.71 2.46
C ARG A 101 -11.97 -4.93 3.11
N TYR A 102 -12.76 -5.57 3.96
CA TYR A 102 -13.95 -4.93 4.55
C TYR A 102 -13.67 -4.33 5.91
N THR A 103 -12.79 -4.95 6.68
CA THR A 103 -12.46 -4.52 8.05
C THR A 103 -11.13 -3.81 8.17
N TRP A 104 -10.28 -3.91 7.16
CA TRP A 104 -8.91 -3.39 7.12
C TRP A 104 -8.00 -3.94 8.22
N LYS A 105 -8.39 -5.05 8.83
CA LYS A 105 -7.56 -5.78 9.77
C LYS A 105 -6.64 -6.73 9.02
N VAL A 106 -5.48 -6.98 9.61
CA VAL A 106 -4.54 -7.97 9.08
C VAL A 106 -5.21 -9.34 9.04
N ASP A 107 -5.23 -9.96 7.87
CA ASP A 107 -5.67 -11.34 7.72
C ASP A 107 -4.49 -12.27 8.04
N ALA A 108 -4.47 -12.78 9.27
CA ALA A 108 -3.38 -13.63 9.75
C ALA A 108 -3.23 -14.94 8.94
N ARG A 109 -4.32 -15.44 8.32
CA ARG A 109 -4.30 -16.67 7.52
C ARG A 109 -3.61 -16.42 6.19
N GLU A 110 -4.03 -15.37 5.47
CA GLU A 110 -3.42 -15.01 4.19
C GLU A 110 -1.98 -14.49 4.39
N CYS A 111 -1.72 -13.71 5.45
CA CYS A 111 -0.37 -13.27 5.80
C CYS A 111 0.64 -14.41 5.94
N ALA A 112 0.26 -15.56 6.48
CA ALA A 112 1.18 -16.68 6.73
C ALA A 112 1.93 -17.14 5.47
N ARG A 113 1.34 -16.96 4.29
CA ARG A 113 1.97 -17.25 3.00
C ARG A 113 3.13 -16.28 2.72
N PHE A 114 2.99 -15.03 3.08
CA PHE A 114 3.85 -13.92 2.67
C PHE A 114 4.77 -13.43 3.78
N CYS A 115 4.23 -13.12 4.95
CA CYS A 115 4.96 -12.50 6.05
C CYS A 115 4.30 -12.80 7.41
N ARG A 116 4.87 -12.26 8.47
CA ARG A 116 4.23 -12.27 9.80
C ARG A 116 3.20 -11.14 9.90
N PRO A 117 2.07 -11.34 10.59
CA PRO A 117 1.06 -10.30 10.79
C PRO A 117 1.61 -9.01 11.43
N ASP A 118 2.60 -9.11 12.30
CA ASP A 118 3.24 -7.98 12.95
C ASP A 118 4.11 -7.13 12.00
N GLN A 119 4.43 -7.63 10.81
CA GLN A 119 5.15 -6.88 9.77
C GLN A 119 4.25 -5.96 8.94
N MET A 120 2.93 -6.00 9.18
CA MET A 120 1.97 -5.14 8.51
C MET A 120 1.76 -3.82 9.28
N ALA A 121 1.57 -2.72 8.55
CA ALA A 121 1.27 -1.40 9.13
C ALA A 121 -0.19 -1.31 9.62
N GLU A 122 -0.49 -0.36 10.48
CA GLU A 122 -1.86 -0.05 10.89
C GLU A 122 -2.60 0.67 9.76
N VAL A 123 -3.78 0.18 9.38
CA VAL A 123 -4.60 0.84 8.36
C VAL A 123 -5.47 1.92 9.00
N MET A 124 -5.41 3.14 8.46
CA MET A 124 -6.16 4.30 8.92
C MET A 124 -6.81 5.03 7.74
N SER A 125 -7.59 6.07 7.99
CA SER A 125 -8.02 6.98 6.92
C SER A 125 -6.86 7.90 6.52
N ALA A 126 -6.77 8.28 5.25
CA ALA A 126 -5.75 9.21 4.78
C ALA A 126 -5.75 10.56 5.52
N THR A 127 -6.92 10.97 6.00
CA THR A 127 -7.13 12.24 6.73
C THR A 127 -6.93 12.13 8.24
N ASP A 128 -6.70 10.92 8.78
CA ASP A 128 -6.40 10.74 10.19
C ASP A 128 -5.01 11.27 10.53
N ILE A 129 -4.83 11.72 11.75
CA ILE A 129 -3.52 12.12 12.26
C ILE A 129 -2.76 10.87 12.66
N ALA A 130 -1.71 10.52 11.91
CA ALA A 130 -0.81 9.41 12.21
C ALA A 130 0.00 9.67 13.49
N GLY A 131 0.41 10.91 13.69
CA GLY A 131 1.23 11.35 14.81
C GLY A 131 1.64 12.82 14.66
N VAL A 132 2.74 13.17 15.31
CA VAL A 132 3.32 14.51 15.22
C VAL A 132 4.80 14.42 14.82
N ILE A 133 5.33 15.47 14.24
CA ILE A 133 6.77 15.59 13.94
C ILE A 133 7.55 15.37 15.23
N THR A 134 8.40 14.34 15.24
CA THR A 134 9.28 14.03 16.36
C THR A 134 10.42 15.03 16.45
N GLN A 135 11.09 15.14 17.60
CA GLN A 135 12.26 16.00 17.76
C GLN A 135 13.39 15.63 16.79
N CYS A 136 13.65 14.34 16.59
CA CYS A 136 14.64 13.84 15.64
C CYS A 136 14.30 14.22 14.19
N ALA A 137 13.03 14.09 13.81
CA ALA A 137 12.58 14.51 12.48
C ALA A 137 12.66 16.01 12.28
N ALA A 138 12.35 16.80 13.31
CA ALA A 138 12.49 18.25 13.28
C ALA A 138 13.95 18.69 13.04
N GLU A 139 14.89 18.09 13.75
CA GLU A 139 16.33 18.34 13.58
C GLU A 139 16.83 17.98 12.18
N ALA A 140 16.34 16.87 11.62
CA ALA A 140 16.75 16.39 10.30
C ALA A 140 16.13 17.20 9.14
N THR A 141 14.93 17.77 9.33
CA THR A 141 14.15 18.39 8.23
C THR A 141 13.98 19.91 8.35
N GLY A 142 14.18 20.46 9.53
CA GLY A 142 13.85 21.86 9.84
C GLY A 142 12.35 22.12 10.08
N LEU A 143 11.50 21.11 10.06
CA LEU A 143 10.08 21.22 10.39
C LEU A 143 9.90 21.42 11.91
N ALA A 144 8.82 22.11 12.31
CA ALA A 144 8.55 22.32 13.73
C ALA A 144 8.14 21.01 14.42
N ALA A 145 8.82 20.66 15.52
CA ALA A 145 8.43 19.53 16.34
C ALA A 145 7.00 19.71 16.88
N GLY A 146 6.24 18.62 16.97
CA GLY A 146 4.86 18.65 17.44
C GLY A 146 3.82 19.02 16.36
N THR A 147 4.23 19.36 15.14
CA THR A 147 3.30 19.58 14.02
C THR A 147 2.56 18.27 13.70
N PRO A 148 1.21 18.26 13.62
CA PRO A 148 0.45 17.09 13.23
C PRO A 148 0.80 16.63 11.82
N VAL A 149 0.90 15.30 11.63
CA VAL A 149 1.15 14.65 10.35
C VAL A 149 -0.01 13.74 10.03
N LEU A 150 -0.62 13.93 8.88
CA LEU A 150 -1.66 13.03 8.37
C LEU A 150 -1.05 11.71 7.90
N VAL A 151 -1.85 10.65 7.88
CA VAL A 151 -1.46 9.37 7.26
C VAL A 151 -1.06 9.60 5.80
N GLY A 152 -1.82 10.46 5.09
CA GLY A 152 -1.58 10.75 3.68
C GLY A 152 -2.01 9.58 2.79
N THR A 153 -1.74 9.70 1.50
CA THR A 153 -2.13 8.69 0.51
C THR A 153 -1.12 8.63 -0.65
N GLY A 154 -1.42 7.84 -1.67
CA GLY A 154 -0.67 7.80 -2.93
C GLY A 154 -0.92 9.04 -3.79
N ASP A 155 -0.06 9.22 -4.81
CA ASP A 155 -0.10 10.34 -5.74
C ASP A 155 -1.45 10.45 -6.47
N SER A 156 -1.94 9.36 -7.05
CA SER A 156 -3.21 9.35 -7.80
C SER A 156 -4.42 9.70 -6.93
N GLY A 157 -4.46 9.23 -5.68
CA GLY A 157 -5.50 9.61 -4.71
C GLY A 157 -5.44 11.09 -4.34
N ALA A 158 -4.23 11.61 -4.08
CA ALA A 158 -4.02 13.03 -3.78
C ALA A 158 -4.38 13.93 -4.98
N GLU A 159 -4.03 13.52 -6.20
CA GLU A 159 -4.39 14.21 -7.44
C GLU A 159 -5.90 14.26 -7.64
N ALA A 160 -6.60 13.14 -7.43
CA ALA A 160 -8.06 13.09 -7.53
C ALA A 160 -8.73 14.09 -6.56
N ILE A 161 -8.31 14.10 -5.29
CA ILE A 161 -8.81 15.07 -4.30
C ILE A 161 -8.49 16.50 -4.72
N SER A 162 -7.27 16.77 -5.20
CA SER A 162 -6.85 18.12 -5.61
C SER A 162 -7.66 18.68 -6.77
N THR A 163 -8.22 17.80 -7.60
CA THR A 163 -9.09 18.15 -8.73
C THR A 163 -10.58 18.18 -8.36
N GLY A 164 -10.93 17.91 -7.10
CA GLY A 164 -12.30 18.04 -6.60
C GLY A 164 -13.13 16.76 -6.63
N VAL A 165 -12.49 15.58 -6.68
CA VAL A 165 -13.17 14.28 -6.63
C VAL A 165 -13.47 13.93 -5.18
N PHE A 166 -14.72 14.15 -4.73
CA PHE A 166 -15.13 13.95 -3.33
C PHE A 166 -16.43 13.17 -3.16
N ARG A 167 -17.23 13.01 -4.20
CA ARG A 167 -18.58 12.45 -4.11
C ARG A 167 -18.80 11.37 -5.15
N PRO A 168 -19.65 10.39 -4.88
CA PRO A 168 -20.12 9.48 -5.93
C PRO A 168 -20.63 10.22 -7.17
N GLY A 169 -20.15 9.83 -8.33
CA GLY A 169 -20.39 10.50 -9.61
C GLY A 169 -19.27 11.44 -10.06
N ASP A 170 -18.38 11.86 -9.17
CA ASP A 170 -17.21 12.64 -9.56
C ASP A 170 -16.19 11.74 -10.28
N MET A 171 -15.52 12.32 -11.27
CA MET A 171 -14.49 11.63 -12.04
C MET A 171 -13.33 12.55 -12.37
N MET A 172 -12.12 12.05 -12.16
CA MET A 172 -10.88 12.62 -12.69
C MET A 172 -10.43 11.81 -13.88
N VAL A 173 -9.98 12.46 -14.93
CA VAL A 173 -9.26 11.83 -16.06
C VAL A 173 -7.86 12.40 -16.12
N GLN A 174 -6.88 11.53 -15.94
CA GLN A 174 -5.46 11.85 -16.05
C GLN A 174 -4.98 11.60 -17.48
N LEU A 175 -4.42 12.62 -18.11
CA LEU A 175 -3.84 12.54 -19.45
C LEU A 175 -2.35 12.92 -19.35
N GLY A 176 -1.50 11.94 -19.18
CA GLY A 176 -0.06 12.08 -19.06
C GLY A 176 0.67 11.04 -19.91
N SER A 177 1.81 10.55 -19.44
CA SER A 177 2.50 9.40 -20.05
C SER A 177 1.65 8.14 -20.06
N THR A 178 0.75 8.04 -19.10
CA THR A 178 -0.32 7.04 -18.99
C THR A 178 -1.66 7.78 -18.94
N ALA A 179 -2.68 7.23 -19.58
CA ALA A 179 -4.05 7.71 -19.44
C ALA A 179 -4.81 6.78 -18.50
N TYR A 180 -5.42 7.33 -17.46
CA TYR A 180 -6.31 6.60 -16.55
C TYR A 180 -7.41 7.53 -16.04
N PHE A 181 -8.41 6.94 -15.41
CA PHE A 181 -9.44 7.71 -14.71
C PHE A 181 -9.67 7.15 -13.31
N ILE A 182 -10.10 8.02 -12.39
CA ILE A 182 -10.64 7.66 -11.09
C ILE A 182 -12.09 8.14 -11.08
N TYR A 183 -13.01 7.21 -10.93
CA TYR A 183 -14.44 7.46 -10.81
C TYR A 183 -14.93 6.98 -9.43
N LEU A 184 -15.54 7.87 -8.66
CA LEU A 184 -16.17 7.50 -7.40
C LEU A 184 -17.55 6.91 -7.64
N ALA A 185 -17.70 5.64 -7.30
CA ALA A 185 -19.00 4.97 -7.25
C ALA A 185 -19.56 4.98 -5.81
N ASP A 186 -20.86 4.86 -5.67
CA ASP A 186 -21.55 4.70 -4.38
C ASP A 186 -21.64 3.24 -3.91
N HIS A 187 -21.07 2.33 -4.69
CA HIS A 187 -21.01 0.90 -4.43
C HIS A 187 -19.74 0.29 -5.00
N MET A 188 -19.36 -0.89 -4.52
CA MET A 188 -18.24 -1.66 -5.10
C MET A 188 -18.61 -2.09 -6.52
N VAL A 189 -17.75 -1.72 -7.48
CA VAL A 189 -17.90 -2.10 -8.88
C VAL A 189 -17.23 -3.46 -9.10
N ASP A 190 -17.97 -4.42 -9.64
CA ASP A 190 -17.43 -5.73 -10.05
C ASP A 190 -17.37 -5.80 -11.58
N ASP A 191 -16.32 -5.25 -12.16
CA ASP A 191 -16.05 -5.32 -13.59
C ASP A 191 -14.57 -5.67 -13.83
N ALA A 192 -14.36 -6.78 -14.52
CA ALA A 192 -13.03 -7.33 -14.82
C ALA A 192 -12.11 -6.40 -15.61
N ARG A 193 -12.66 -5.38 -16.27
CA ARG A 193 -11.92 -4.38 -17.06
C ARG A 193 -11.43 -3.21 -16.21
N LEU A 194 -11.92 -3.09 -14.98
CA LEU A 194 -11.62 -2.01 -14.06
C LEU A 194 -10.74 -2.50 -12.92
N TRP A 195 -10.17 -1.57 -12.22
CA TRP A 195 -9.42 -1.79 -10.98
C TRP A 195 -10.24 -1.20 -9.83
N PRO A 196 -11.19 -1.97 -9.29
CA PRO A 196 -12.04 -1.49 -8.20
C PRO A 196 -11.26 -1.51 -6.88
N GLY A 197 -11.45 -0.48 -6.09
CA GLY A 197 -10.82 -0.36 -4.77
C GLY A 197 -11.53 0.66 -3.89
N THR A 198 -11.10 0.73 -2.65
CA THR A 198 -11.58 1.73 -1.69
C THR A 198 -10.92 3.07 -2.00
N PHE A 199 -11.71 4.14 -2.01
CA PHE A 199 -11.17 5.49 -2.11
C PHE A 199 -10.87 6.08 -0.72
N ILE A 200 -10.17 7.18 -0.68
CA ILE A 200 -9.64 7.88 0.49
C ILE A 200 -10.72 8.29 1.50
#